data_a4ef46bce2bdc4160a23a992c3978ad7
#
_entry.id   a4ef46bce2bdc4160a23a992c3978ad7
#
_cell.length_a   1.000
_cell.length_b   1.000
_cell.length_c   1.000
_cell.angle_alpha   90.00
_cell.angle_beta   90.00
_cell.angle_gamma   90.00
#
_symmetry.space_group_name_H-M   'P 1'
#
loop_
_entity.id
_entity.type
_entity.pdbx_description
1 polymer ?
#
loop_
_entity_poly.entity_id
_entity_poly.type
_entity_poly.pdbx_seq_one_letter_code
_entity_poly.pdbx_strand_id
1 'polypeptide(L)'
;MSFEQLSNPLYSQIIHQSRYARFLPEKNRRETWEETVERLINYIGRSLDLDTYNKLQEIKQAILNLEIMPSMRLMMTAGEAVERDNIAAYNCSYLAINNKRAFSEALYILMNGTGVGFSCERQEVSKLPQIPNILKESDDTIVTGKQIGRAHV
;
A
#
# COMPACT_ATOMS: atom_id res chain seq x y z
N MET A 1 -8.08 26.92 -2.05
CA MET A 1 -8.14 26.97 -0.56
C MET A 1 -6.80 26.50 -0.05
N SER A 2 -6.13 27.21 0.84
CA SER A 2 -4.87 26.76 1.45
C SER A 2 -5.13 26.05 2.78
N PHE A 3 -4.15 25.33 3.31
CA PHE A 3 -4.29 24.74 4.66
C PHE A 3 -4.65 25.75 5.74
N GLU A 4 -4.28 27.03 5.56
CA GLU A 4 -4.59 28.09 6.51
C GLU A 4 -6.09 28.41 6.63
N GLN A 5 -6.88 28.04 5.62
CA GLN A 5 -8.33 28.24 5.59
C GLN A 5 -9.13 27.06 6.18
N LEU A 6 -8.44 26.00 6.60
CA LEU A 6 -9.07 24.87 7.25
C LEU A 6 -9.38 25.18 8.72
N SER A 7 -10.33 24.46 9.27
CA SER A 7 -10.70 24.55 10.69
C SER A 7 -9.57 24.22 11.66
N ASN A 8 -8.58 23.45 11.22
CA ASN A 8 -7.39 23.11 12.00
C ASN A 8 -6.16 23.02 11.07
N PRO A 9 -5.56 24.16 10.69
CA PRO A 9 -4.46 24.19 9.74
C PRO A 9 -3.20 23.48 10.24
N LEU A 10 -2.90 23.57 11.53
CA LEU A 10 -1.73 22.92 12.12
C LEU A 10 -1.85 21.39 12.06
N TYR A 11 -3.01 20.85 12.38
CA TYR A 11 -3.27 19.42 12.28
C TYR A 11 -3.12 18.91 10.85
N SER A 12 -3.69 19.63 9.88
CA SER A 12 -3.59 19.29 8.46
C SER A 12 -2.14 19.30 7.96
N GLN A 13 -1.34 20.26 8.39
CA GLN A 13 0.09 20.32 8.08
C GLN A 13 0.86 19.15 8.69
N ILE A 14 0.59 18.79 9.94
CA ILE A 14 1.22 17.64 10.59
C ILE A 14 0.88 16.34 9.85
N ILE A 15 -0.38 16.15 9.47
CA ILE A 15 -0.80 14.97 8.71
C ILE A 15 -0.12 14.94 7.35
N HIS A 16 -0.09 16.05 6.61
CA HIS A 16 0.63 16.12 5.35
C HIS A 16 2.10 15.74 5.52
N GLN A 17 2.81 16.38 6.44
CA GLN A 17 4.24 16.16 6.65
C GLN A 17 4.55 14.72 7.12
N SER A 18 3.68 14.12 7.94
CA SER A 18 3.93 12.78 8.49
C SER A 18 3.52 11.65 7.54
N ARG A 19 2.52 11.86 6.68
CA ARG A 19 1.89 10.78 5.90
C ARG A 19 2.13 10.87 4.40
N TYR A 20 2.18 12.08 3.83
CA TYR A 20 2.20 12.28 2.37
C TYR A 20 3.53 12.79 1.84
N ALA A 21 4.15 13.72 2.57
CA ALA A 21 5.35 14.40 2.14
C ALA A 21 6.57 13.49 2.19
N ARG A 22 7.30 13.38 1.07
CA ARG A 22 8.59 12.69 1.01
C ARG A 22 9.71 13.60 1.48
N PHE A 23 10.77 13.01 1.98
CA PHE A 23 11.98 13.73 2.29
C PHE A 23 12.78 14.01 1.01
N LEU A 24 13.18 15.24 0.82
CA LEU A 24 14.00 15.70 -0.30
C LEU A 24 15.43 15.91 0.20
N PRO A 25 16.37 14.98 -0.07
CA PRO A 25 17.75 15.08 0.43
C PRO A 25 18.45 16.35 -0.04
N GLU A 26 18.23 16.74 -1.29
CA GLU A 26 18.84 17.94 -1.88
C GLU A 26 18.45 19.25 -1.18
N LYS A 27 17.22 19.29 -0.64
CA LYS A 27 16.68 20.47 0.05
C LYS A 27 16.73 20.32 1.57
N ASN A 28 17.16 19.15 2.07
CA ASN A 28 17.18 18.80 3.49
C ASN A 28 15.86 19.08 4.22
N ARG A 29 14.75 18.83 3.56
CA ARG A 29 13.38 18.96 4.09
C ARG A 29 12.41 18.02 3.44
N ARG A 30 11.21 17.92 3.98
CA ARG A 30 10.10 17.23 3.32
C ARG A 30 9.44 18.12 2.26
N GLU A 31 8.72 17.45 1.35
CA GLU A 31 7.90 18.13 0.32
C GLU A 31 6.91 19.11 0.93
N THR A 32 6.62 20.18 0.20
CA THR A 32 5.43 21.00 0.43
C THR A 32 4.19 20.31 -0.15
N TRP A 33 3.01 20.88 0.13
CA TRP A 33 1.77 20.35 -0.45
C TRP A 33 1.79 20.39 -1.98
N GLU A 34 2.26 21.50 -2.53
CA GLU A 34 2.39 21.68 -3.96
C GLU A 34 3.36 20.67 -4.58
N GLU A 35 4.51 20.44 -3.96
CA GLU A 35 5.49 19.44 -4.42
C GLU A 35 4.94 18.00 -4.36
N THR A 36 4.14 17.69 -3.33
CA THR A 36 3.48 16.38 -3.20
C THR A 36 2.45 16.17 -4.31
N VAL A 37 1.63 17.18 -4.58
CA VAL A 37 0.63 17.14 -5.66
C VAL A 37 1.32 17.08 -7.02
N GLU A 38 2.36 17.89 -7.24
CA GLU A 38 3.14 17.87 -8.48
C GLU A 38 3.74 16.49 -8.77
N ARG A 39 4.31 15.84 -7.78
CA ARG A 39 4.84 14.47 -7.91
C ARG A 39 3.76 13.48 -8.34
N LEU A 40 2.57 13.55 -7.73
CA LEU A 40 1.43 12.71 -8.09
C LEU A 40 1.00 12.93 -9.54
N ILE A 41 0.80 14.20 -9.92
CA ILE A 41 0.34 14.58 -11.25
C ILE A 41 1.36 14.19 -12.32
N ASN A 42 2.64 14.41 -12.05
CA ASN A 42 3.71 14.01 -12.95
C ASN A 42 3.79 12.49 -13.12
N TYR A 43 3.56 11.74 -12.04
CA TYR A 43 3.52 10.28 -12.11
C TYR A 43 2.36 9.78 -12.99
N ILE A 44 1.15 10.28 -12.75
CA ILE A 44 -0.05 9.87 -13.51
C ILE A 44 0.05 10.34 -14.97
N GLY A 45 0.55 11.54 -15.20
CA GLY A 45 0.61 12.18 -16.51
C GLY A 45 1.60 11.57 -17.50
N ARG A 46 2.52 10.72 -17.05
CA ARG A 46 3.60 10.16 -17.89
C ARG A 46 3.12 9.37 -19.12
N SER A 47 1.96 8.75 -19.02
CA SER A 47 1.42 7.87 -20.05
C SER A 47 0.16 8.41 -20.72
N LEU A 48 -0.19 9.68 -20.47
CA LEU A 48 -1.42 10.28 -20.97
C LEU A 48 -1.17 11.03 -22.29
N ASP A 49 -2.17 11.03 -23.14
CA ASP A 49 -2.25 11.93 -24.30
C ASP A 49 -2.47 13.39 -23.87
N LEU A 50 -2.25 14.33 -24.79
CA LEU A 50 -2.29 15.77 -24.51
C LEU A 50 -3.66 16.23 -23.98
N ASP A 51 -4.75 15.73 -24.54
CA ASP A 51 -6.10 16.15 -24.11
C ASP A 51 -6.41 15.67 -22.69
N THR A 52 -6.05 14.44 -22.38
CA THR A 52 -6.20 13.88 -21.03
C THR A 52 -5.25 14.57 -20.03
N TYR A 53 -4.04 14.91 -20.45
CA TYR A 53 -3.12 15.69 -19.65
C TYR A 53 -3.66 17.08 -19.28
N ASN A 54 -4.32 17.76 -20.21
CA ASN A 54 -4.96 19.05 -19.94
C ASN A 54 -6.06 18.94 -18.86
N LYS A 55 -6.90 17.90 -18.94
CA LYS A 55 -7.90 17.61 -17.89
C LYS A 55 -7.25 17.29 -16.55
N LEU A 56 -6.09 16.63 -16.56
CA LEU A 56 -5.33 16.35 -15.35
C LEU A 56 -4.85 17.65 -14.66
N GLN A 57 -4.59 18.71 -15.40
CA GLN A 57 -4.26 20.01 -14.82
C GLN A 57 -5.43 20.66 -14.06
N GLU A 58 -6.66 20.46 -14.53
CA GLU A 58 -7.86 20.89 -13.77
C GLU A 58 -7.99 20.12 -12.47
N ILE A 59 -7.78 18.80 -12.51
CA ILE A 59 -7.76 17.94 -11.32
C ILE A 59 -6.65 18.38 -10.35
N LYS A 60 -5.46 18.72 -10.86
CA LYS A 60 -4.37 19.26 -10.06
C LYS A 60 -4.80 20.48 -9.26
N GLN A 61 -5.48 21.44 -9.91
CA GLN A 61 -5.96 22.65 -9.22
C GLN A 61 -7.00 22.32 -8.15
N ALA A 62 -7.92 21.40 -8.43
CA ALA A 62 -8.91 20.97 -7.45
C ALA A 62 -8.26 20.28 -6.22
N ILE A 63 -7.19 19.49 -6.44
CA ILE A 63 -6.41 18.90 -5.34
C ILE A 63 -5.66 19.97 -4.55
N LEU A 64 -5.01 20.92 -5.23
CA LEU A 64 -4.29 22.03 -4.59
C LEU A 64 -5.23 22.87 -3.73
N ASN A 65 -6.44 23.09 -4.21
CA ASN A 65 -7.49 23.83 -3.50
C ASN A 65 -8.19 22.99 -2.41
N LEU A 66 -7.83 21.73 -2.21
CA LEU A 66 -8.49 20.80 -1.27
C LEU A 66 -10.00 20.58 -1.55
N GLU A 67 -10.42 20.76 -2.79
CA GLU A 67 -11.79 20.47 -3.23
C GLU A 67 -12.00 18.96 -3.41
N ILE A 68 -10.95 18.26 -3.81
CA ILE A 68 -10.91 16.80 -3.90
C ILE A 68 -9.63 16.26 -3.25
N MET A 69 -9.72 15.04 -2.73
CA MET A 69 -8.59 14.35 -2.13
C MET A 69 -8.38 13.01 -2.80
N PRO A 70 -7.24 12.76 -3.45
CA PRO A 70 -6.91 11.46 -4.02
C PRO A 70 -6.68 10.39 -2.95
N SER A 71 -6.48 9.15 -3.39
CA SER A 71 -6.08 8.07 -2.49
C SER A 71 -4.82 8.45 -1.70
N MET A 72 -4.92 8.36 -0.37
CA MET A 72 -3.79 8.59 0.52
C MET A 72 -2.58 7.74 0.14
N ARG A 73 -2.81 6.47 -0.16
CA ARG A 73 -1.74 5.55 -0.54
C ARG A 73 -1.06 5.99 -1.83
N LEU A 74 -1.82 6.33 -2.84
CA LEU A 74 -1.26 6.79 -4.11
C LEU A 74 -0.50 8.10 -3.95
N MET A 75 -1.03 9.07 -3.18
CA MET A 75 -0.30 10.30 -2.89
C MET A 75 1.03 10.05 -2.18
N MET A 76 1.06 9.08 -1.26
CA MET A 76 2.28 8.73 -0.52
C MET A 76 3.30 8.01 -1.40
N THR A 77 2.85 7.10 -2.28
CA THR A 77 3.72 6.15 -2.99
C THR A 77 3.98 6.50 -4.46
N ALA A 78 3.25 7.45 -5.07
CA ALA A 78 3.45 7.85 -6.46
C ALA A 78 4.92 8.16 -6.78
N GLY A 79 5.41 7.65 -7.91
CA GLY A 79 6.83 7.68 -8.31
C GLY A 79 7.53 6.35 -7.99
N GLU A 80 8.75 6.39 -7.50
CA GLU A 80 9.64 5.23 -7.38
C GLU A 80 9.04 3.98 -6.72
N ALA A 81 8.20 4.15 -5.70
CA ALA A 81 7.63 3.01 -5.00
C ALA A 81 6.64 2.24 -5.89
N VAL A 82 5.75 2.96 -6.60
CA VAL A 82 4.78 2.35 -7.51
C VAL A 82 5.44 1.90 -8.81
N GLU A 83 6.51 2.56 -9.25
CA GLU A 83 7.32 2.11 -10.39
C GLU A 83 8.01 0.78 -10.11
N ARG A 84 8.41 0.56 -8.87
CA ARG A 84 9.01 -0.70 -8.42
C ARG A 84 7.99 -1.82 -8.37
N ASP A 85 6.81 -1.56 -7.83
CA ASP A 85 5.70 -2.50 -7.77
C ASP A 85 4.35 -1.77 -7.62
N ASN A 86 3.43 -2.05 -8.54
CA ASN A 86 2.09 -1.46 -8.56
C ASN A 86 1.27 -1.75 -7.29
N ILE A 87 1.56 -2.83 -6.59
CA ILE A 87 0.89 -3.21 -5.33
C ILE A 87 1.04 -2.08 -4.29
N ALA A 88 2.14 -1.34 -4.33
CA ALA A 88 2.36 -0.22 -3.43
C ALA A 88 1.30 0.89 -3.52
N ALA A 89 0.54 0.97 -4.62
CA ALA A 89 -0.55 1.94 -4.80
C ALA A 89 -1.85 1.58 -4.09
N TYR A 90 -1.99 0.33 -3.62
CA TYR A 90 -3.24 -0.17 -3.03
C TYR A 90 -3.17 -0.20 -1.51
N ASN A 91 -4.27 0.16 -0.85
CA ASN A 91 -4.39 0.05 0.60
C ASN A 91 -4.73 -1.36 1.05
N CYS A 92 -5.65 -2.01 0.33
CA CYS A 92 -6.20 -3.31 0.71
C CYS A 92 -6.34 -4.20 -0.52
N SER A 93 -6.30 -5.49 -0.27
CA SER A 93 -6.53 -6.55 -1.25
C SER A 93 -7.29 -7.70 -0.63
N TYR A 94 -7.75 -8.62 -1.46
CA TYR A 94 -8.40 -9.84 -1.04
C TYR A 94 -7.79 -11.04 -1.76
N LEU A 95 -7.68 -12.16 -1.05
CA LEU A 95 -7.13 -13.41 -1.56
C LEU A 95 -7.90 -14.60 -1.02
N ALA A 96 -8.24 -15.57 -1.87
CA ALA A 96 -8.80 -16.84 -1.44
C ALA A 96 -7.68 -17.86 -1.19
N ILE A 97 -7.72 -18.53 -0.02
CA ILE A 97 -6.73 -19.56 0.32
C ILE A 97 -7.18 -20.91 -0.27
N ASN A 98 -6.94 -21.08 -1.55
CA ASN A 98 -7.37 -22.27 -2.30
C ASN A 98 -6.22 -23.08 -2.94
N ASN A 99 -5.01 -22.61 -2.79
CA ASN A 99 -3.81 -23.29 -3.25
C ASN A 99 -2.60 -22.90 -2.38
N LYS A 100 -1.51 -23.66 -2.46
CA LYS A 100 -0.30 -23.40 -1.66
C LYS A 100 0.36 -22.05 -1.96
N ARG A 101 0.25 -21.58 -3.20
CA ARG A 101 0.85 -20.31 -3.63
C ARG A 101 0.19 -19.11 -2.97
N ALA A 102 -1.09 -19.23 -2.59
CA ALA A 102 -1.83 -18.14 -1.92
C ALA A 102 -1.11 -17.63 -0.66
N PHE A 103 -0.40 -18.50 0.08
CA PHE A 103 0.38 -18.07 1.25
C PHE A 103 1.54 -17.16 0.87
N SER A 104 2.27 -17.51 -0.18
CA SER A 104 3.38 -16.66 -0.69
C SER A 104 2.87 -15.37 -1.29
N GLU A 105 1.75 -15.40 -1.98
CA GLU A 105 1.09 -14.21 -2.54
C GLU A 105 0.62 -13.26 -1.44
N ALA A 106 -0.01 -13.79 -0.39
CA ALA A 106 -0.41 -12.98 0.76
C ALA A 106 0.79 -12.29 1.42
N LEU A 107 1.88 -13.03 1.63
CA LEU A 107 3.11 -12.48 2.20
C LEU A 107 3.72 -11.40 1.29
N TYR A 108 3.78 -11.67 0.00
CA TYR A 108 4.31 -10.71 -0.97
C TYR A 108 3.53 -9.39 -0.98
N ILE A 109 2.20 -9.46 -0.97
CA ILE A 109 1.34 -8.28 -0.92
C ILE A 109 1.55 -7.50 0.39
N LEU A 110 1.62 -8.21 1.53
CA LEU A 110 1.90 -7.60 2.84
C LEU A 110 3.26 -6.90 2.87
N MET A 111 4.29 -7.50 2.27
CA MET A 111 5.63 -6.90 2.19
C MET A 111 5.65 -5.58 1.39
N ASN A 112 4.72 -5.42 0.44
CA ASN A 112 4.52 -4.17 -0.29
C ASN A 112 3.67 -3.15 0.48
N GLY A 113 3.29 -3.46 1.72
CA GLY A 113 2.54 -2.56 2.58
C GLY A 113 1.04 -2.50 2.33
N THR A 114 0.50 -3.40 1.51
CA THR A 114 -0.94 -3.54 1.27
C THR A 114 -1.54 -4.52 2.25
N GLY A 115 -2.63 -4.15 2.91
CA GLY A 115 -3.38 -5.06 3.78
C GLY A 115 -4.03 -6.18 2.99
N VAL A 116 -3.94 -7.41 3.47
CA VAL A 116 -4.54 -8.57 2.81
C VAL A 116 -5.65 -9.15 3.66
N GLY A 117 -6.90 -9.06 3.18
CA GLY A 117 -7.99 -9.89 3.63
C GLY A 117 -7.95 -11.24 2.93
N PHE A 118 -8.08 -12.32 3.65
CA PHE A 118 -8.06 -13.64 3.03
C PHE A 118 -9.24 -14.50 3.51
N SER A 119 -9.79 -15.30 2.58
CA SER A 119 -10.84 -16.26 2.89
C SER A 119 -10.26 -17.62 3.19
N CYS A 120 -10.62 -18.15 4.37
CA CYS A 120 -10.40 -19.54 4.76
C CYS A 120 -11.72 -20.30 4.83
N GLU A 121 -12.69 -19.92 4.01
CA GLU A 121 -13.97 -20.62 3.95
C GLU A 121 -13.80 -22.06 3.45
N ARG A 122 -14.69 -22.95 3.89
CA ARG A 122 -14.61 -24.37 3.58
C ARG A 122 -14.48 -24.64 2.08
N GLN A 123 -15.21 -23.90 1.26
CA GLN A 123 -15.19 -24.03 -0.21
C GLN A 123 -13.84 -23.68 -0.83
N GLU A 124 -13.05 -22.81 -0.19
CA GLU A 124 -11.72 -22.47 -0.66
C GLU A 124 -10.67 -23.43 -0.10
N VAL A 125 -10.67 -23.62 1.20
CA VAL A 125 -9.69 -24.50 1.88
C VAL A 125 -9.80 -25.95 1.42
N SER A 126 -11.00 -26.43 1.04
CA SER A 126 -11.17 -27.80 0.49
C SER A 126 -10.43 -28.06 -0.83
N LYS A 127 -10.01 -26.99 -1.52
CA LYS A 127 -9.19 -27.09 -2.75
C LYS A 127 -7.71 -27.29 -2.46
N LEU A 128 -7.28 -27.07 -1.22
CA LEU A 128 -5.90 -27.31 -0.81
C LEU A 128 -5.57 -28.81 -0.85
N PRO A 129 -4.33 -29.19 -1.19
CA PRO A 129 -3.91 -30.56 -1.12
C PRO A 129 -4.00 -31.10 0.30
N GLN A 130 -4.35 -32.36 0.43
CA GLN A 130 -4.39 -33.01 1.74
C GLN A 130 -3.02 -32.99 2.41
N ILE A 131 -3.02 -32.77 3.71
CA ILE A 131 -1.81 -32.86 4.51
C ILE A 131 -1.36 -34.31 4.52
N PRO A 132 -0.12 -34.62 4.10
CA PRO A 132 0.40 -35.99 4.17
C PRO A 132 0.35 -36.50 5.61
N ASN A 133 -0.07 -37.73 5.79
CA ASN A 133 -0.03 -38.41 7.10
C ASN A 133 1.42 -38.80 7.47
N ILE A 134 2.29 -37.80 7.57
CA ILE A 134 3.71 -38.01 7.91
C ILE A 134 3.90 -38.41 9.37
N LEU A 135 2.86 -38.28 10.18
CA LEU A 135 2.96 -38.53 11.62
C LEU A 135 2.83 -40.00 12.07
N LYS A 136 2.85 -40.94 11.13
CA LYS A 136 2.68 -42.35 11.50
C LYS A 136 3.94 -43.22 11.46
N GLU A 137 5.08 -42.71 11.00
CA GLU A 137 6.23 -43.59 10.73
C GLU A 137 7.61 -43.12 11.19
N SER A 138 7.74 -42.06 11.95
CA SER A 138 9.04 -41.76 12.55
C SER A 138 8.89 -41.37 14.01
N ASP A 139 9.50 -42.17 14.87
CA ASP A 139 9.73 -41.83 16.28
C ASP A 139 10.66 -40.60 16.45
N ASP A 140 11.24 -40.14 15.39
CA ASP A 140 12.03 -38.89 15.35
C ASP A 140 11.20 -37.65 15.11
N THR A 141 10.33 -37.42 16.00
CA THR A 141 9.47 -36.29 15.92
C THR A 141 10.10 -35.04 16.34
N ILE A 142 10.42 -34.33 15.45
CA ILE A 142 10.76 -33.00 15.74
C ILE A 142 9.65 -32.12 15.65
N VAL A 143 9.26 -31.66 16.60
CA VAL A 143 8.50 -30.75 16.58
C VAL A 143 8.32 -29.70 16.85
N THR A 144 7.98 -28.95 16.37
CA THR A 144 7.72 -28.22 17.00
C THR A 144 7.13 -26.93 16.84
N GLY A 145 5.89 -26.72 16.51
CA GLY A 145 5.06 -25.56 16.68
C GLY A 145 5.15 -24.86 18.03
N LYS A 146 5.55 -25.53 19.05
CA LYS A 146 5.78 -24.92 20.37
C LYS A 146 7.07 -24.12 20.51
N GLN A 147 8.03 -24.34 19.64
CA GLN A 147 9.30 -23.61 19.68
C GLN A 147 9.29 -22.36 18.79
N ILE A 148 8.44 -22.35 17.77
CA ILE A 148 8.33 -21.20 16.87
C ILE A 148 7.34 -20.15 17.38
N GLY A 149 6.44 -20.55 18.26
CA GLY A 149 5.34 -19.70 18.71
C GLY A 149 5.59 -18.83 19.92
N ARG A 150 6.79 -18.76 20.44
CA ARG A 150 7.13 -17.83 21.55
C ARG A 150 8.24 -16.88 21.12
N ALA A 151 7.89 -15.95 20.26
CA ALA A 151 8.58 -14.69 20.30
C ALA A 151 8.14 -14.01 21.59
N HIS A 152 9.04 -13.90 22.52
CA HIS A 152 8.82 -13.08 23.70
C HIS A 152 8.70 -11.63 23.25
N VAL A 153 7.56 -11.05 23.47
CA VAL A 153 7.36 -9.61 23.47
C VAL A 153 7.91 -9.07 24.78
#